data_ab2c13169f9c562f67106ebc3cf52c13
#
_entry.id   ab2c13169f9c562f67106ebc3cf52c13
#
_cell.length_a   1.000
_cell.length_b   1.000
_cell.length_c   1.000
_cell.angle_alpha   90.00
_cell.angle_beta   90.00
_cell.angle_gamma   90.00
#
_symmetry.space_group_name_H-M   'P 1'
#
loop_
_entity.id
_entity.type
_entity.pdbx_description
1 polymer ?
#
loop_
_entity_poly.entity_id
_entity_poly.type
_entity_poly.pdbx_seq_one_letter_code
_entity_poly.pdbx_strand_id
1 'polypeptide(L)'
;MATAETKFRIDVSIRNLLQDSKGQSPRAVEPKGLTLPLPVFPQYPEKLNDPGPERAPEGNRKWGVKPIYRAMRGWLTPYIRSRVLPGDFHPITSYLFVEYKCNLDCWYCWSFDNRVKGMTEDVARRSIDWLHDHGCRVLACMGGEPLLRPEFIHKVVYYAAKKGFWVYIATNGRLLRPELADRLGDAGVSIFNFALDSWDLQPSLPKAFIPAQANLEHILRKQYVYDYLVFFNINICRNNLEDVKMLTEYAHDHRIATDYHINETPMLEQDEHFRHLSENPTYFRPQDWRDLDHLIDWIIEKNQAGYQMVNSVQRLQEMKTFVRMSSGLNIREVGWYGDGNGSERETSEMLKNAAGIVQDADGELGFGEWNCRAGQNNVIVRTDGTVAPCFPMYSASFDWGNIDQFNFSRDQLDGMKKTCQKHCFSTLNHNLAYCYNDERVIKWMWENLKRGFQGGVRSFED
;
A
#
# COMPACT_ATOMS: atom_id res chain seq x y z
N MET A 1 24.66 14.02 40.64
CA MET A 1 24.70 12.92 39.67
C MET A 1 23.35 12.88 39.02
N ALA A 2 23.25 13.46 37.84
CA ALA A 2 22.00 13.51 37.09
C ALA A 2 21.91 12.24 36.25
N THR A 3 20.90 11.42 36.52
CA THR A 3 20.54 10.29 35.68
C THR A 3 20.04 10.80 34.35
N ALA A 4 20.76 10.50 33.29
CA ALA A 4 20.33 10.78 31.94
C ALA A 4 19.08 9.93 31.63
N GLU A 5 17.92 10.53 31.75
CA GLU A 5 16.67 9.98 31.18
C GLU A 5 16.83 9.97 29.67
N THR A 6 17.08 8.80 29.11
CA THR A 6 17.02 8.58 27.67
C THR A 6 15.57 8.70 27.25
N LYS A 7 15.13 9.93 26.92
CA LYS A 7 13.78 10.18 26.42
C LYS A 7 13.67 9.57 25.03
N PHE A 8 12.89 8.55 24.91
CA PHE A 8 12.34 8.11 23.64
C PHE A 8 11.46 9.25 23.09
N ARG A 9 12.05 10.15 22.37
CA ARG A 9 11.32 11.14 21.57
C ARG A 9 11.24 10.58 20.14
N ILE A 10 10.15 9.88 19.83
CA ILE A 10 9.64 10.08 18.47
C ILE A 10 9.25 11.54 18.47
N ASP A 11 9.93 12.24 17.62
CA ASP A 11 9.87 13.67 17.64
C ASP A 11 8.41 14.11 17.60
N VAL A 12 7.99 14.79 18.65
CA VAL A 12 6.74 15.55 18.72
C VAL A 12 6.54 16.38 17.43
N SER A 13 7.61 16.63 16.67
CA SER A 13 7.57 17.30 15.38
C SER A 13 6.79 16.56 14.31
N ILE A 14 6.83 15.22 14.21
CA ILE A 14 5.98 14.48 13.26
C ILE A 14 4.51 14.61 13.68
N ARG A 15 4.24 14.58 14.98
CA ARG A 15 2.91 14.85 15.50
C ARG A 15 2.49 16.29 15.35
N ASN A 16 3.38 17.25 15.62
CA ASN A 16 3.07 18.65 15.41
C ASN A 16 2.85 18.95 13.92
N LEU A 17 3.58 18.31 13.02
CA LEU A 17 3.34 18.37 11.58
C LEU A 17 1.99 17.73 11.17
N LEU A 18 1.55 16.71 11.91
CA LEU A 18 0.22 16.09 11.72
C LEU A 18 -0.88 16.86 12.48
N GLN A 19 -0.56 17.48 13.64
CA GLN A 19 -1.51 18.24 14.45
C GLN A 19 -1.71 19.69 13.99
N ASP A 20 -0.72 20.32 13.35
CA ASP A 20 -0.90 21.64 12.74
C ASP A 20 -1.83 21.59 11.51
N SER A 21 -2.15 20.40 11.02
CA SER A 21 -3.18 20.17 10.01
C SER A 21 -4.60 20.12 10.59
N LYS A 22 -4.82 20.57 11.83
CA LYS A 22 -6.15 20.60 12.46
C LYS A 22 -7.18 21.18 11.51
N GLY A 23 -8.01 20.32 10.98
CA GLY A 23 -9.30 20.69 10.44
C GLY A 23 -9.34 21.11 8.97
N GLN A 24 -8.32 20.88 8.17
CA GLN A 24 -8.45 21.02 6.72
C GLN A 24 -8.34 19.68 6.03
N SER A 25 -9.43 18.93 6.05
CA SER A 25 -9.71 17.99 4.94
C SER A 25 -9.40 18.71 3.64
N PRO A 26 -8.70 18.07 2.66
CA PRO A 26 -8.42 18.72 1.38
C PRO A 26 -9.71 19.32 0.84
N ARG A 27 -9.82 20.64 0.85
CA ARG A 27 -11.01 21.30 0.29
C ARG A 27 -10.99 21.02 -1.19
N ALA A 28 -12.07 20.45 -1.71
CA ALA A 28 -12.26 20.34 -3.12
C ALA A 28 -12.17 21.74 -3.74
N VAL A 29 -11.03 22.04 -4.36
CA VAL A 29 -10.89 23.25 -5.17
C VAL A 29 -11.70 23.00 -6.42
N GLU A 30 -12.73 23.80 -6.66
CA GLU A 30 -13.44 23.72 -7.92
C GLU A 30 -12.49 24.09 -9.05
N PRO A 31 -12.23 23.17 -10.01
CA PRO A 31 -11.32 23.46 -11.10
C PRO A 31 -11.88 24.59 -11.96
N LYS A 32 -11.13 25.67 -12.10
CA LYS A 32 -11.39 26.71 -13.08
C LYS A 32 -10.87 26.22 -14.44
N GLY A 33 -11.73 25.65 -15.24
CA GLY A 33 -11.37 25.24 -16.61
C GLY A 33 -12.45 24.41 -17.29
N LEU A 34 -12.37 24.30 -18.59
CA LEU A 34 -13.29 23.50 -19.41
C LEU A 34 -13.16 22.02 -18.99
N THR A 35 -14.19 21.49 -18.36
CA THR A 35 -14.22 20.09 -17.93
C THR A 35 -14.45 19.20 -19.16
N LEU A 36 -13.38 18.53 -19.59
CA LEU A 36 -13.50 17.48 -20.59
C LEU A 36 -13.66 16.15 -19.85
N PRO A 37 -14.84 15.53 -19.91
CA PRO A 37 -15.04 14.24 -19.25
C PRO A 37 -14.14 13.16 -19.83
N LEU A 38 -13.90 12.12 -19.05
CA LEU A 38 -13.27 10.91 -19.59
C LEU A 38 -14.11 10.38 -20.76
N PRO A 39 -13.47 9.86 -21.83
CA PRO A 39 -14.18 9.38 -23.00
C PRO A 39 -15.23 8.32 -22.63
N VAL A 40 -16.39 8.34 -23.32
CA VAL A 40 -17.42 7.31 -23.19
C VAL A 40 -17.05 6.15 -24.11
N PHE A 41 -17.12 4.92 -23.60
CA PHE A 41 -16.69 3.72 -24.30
C PHE A 41 -17.83 2.86 -24.79
N PRO A 42 -17.59 2.02 -25.83
CA PRO A 42 -18.55 0.99 -26.25
C PRO A 42 -18.93 0.09 -25.08
N GLN A 43 -20.19 -0.21 -24.97
CA GLN A 43 -20.79 -0.69 -23.74
C GLN A 43 -20.42 -2.12 -23.34
N TYR A 44 -19.92 -2.99 -24.22
CA TYR A 44 -19.62 -4.38 -23.85
C TYR A 44 -18.47 -4.99 -24.66
N PRO A 45 -17.50 -5.61 -23.97
CA PRO A 45 -16.40 -6.33 -24.61
C PRO A 45 -16.85 -7.69 -25.16
N GLU A 46 -16.28 -8.09 -26.28
CA GLU A 46 -16.51 -9.40 -26.90
C GLU A 46 -16.21 -10.59 -25.99
N LYS A 47 -15.30 -10.39 -25.02
CA LYS A 47 -14.86 -11.42 -24.07
C LYS A 47 -15.79 -11.63 -22.87
N LEU A 48 -16.83 -10.83 -22.69
CA LEU A 48 -17.77 -10.97 -21.57
C LEU A 48 -18.42 -12.37 -21.52
N ASN A 49 -18.68 -12.96 -22.66
CA ASN A 49 -19.33 -14.27 -22.78
C ASN A 49 -18.35 -15.45 -22.67
N ASP A 50 -17.04 -15.20 -22.58
CA ASP A 50 -16.06 -16.24 -22.33
C ASP A 50 -16.04 -16.59 -20.83
N PRO A 51 -16.55 -17.77 -20.42
CA PRO A 51 -16.60 -18.16 -19.01
C PRO A 51 -15.20 -18.36 -18.41
N GLY A 52 -14.15 -18.41 -19.24
CA GLY A 52 -12.85 -18.88 -18.80
C GLY A 52 -12.88 -20.38 -18.46
N PRO A 53 -11.81 -20.95 -17.93
CA PRO A 53 -11.78 -22.34 -17.48
C PRO A 53 -12.74 -22.55 -16.29
N GLU A 54 -13.44 -23.71 -16.24
CA GLU A 54 -14.36 -24.05 -15.15
C GLU A 54 -13.69 -24.00 -13.77
N ARG A 55 -12.42 -24.37 -13.74
CA ARG A 55 -11.54 -24.19 -12.56
C ARG A 55 -10.26 -23.50 -13.01
N ALA A 56 -9.68 -22.69 -12.11
CA ALA A 56 -8.32 -22.22 -12.34
C ALA A 56 -7.43 -23.45 -12.61
N PRO A 57 -6.70 -23.50 -13.76
CA PRO A 57 -5.89 -24.66 -14.07
C PRO A 57 -4.95 -24.99 -12.91
N GLU A 58 -4.87 -26.27 -12.56
CA GLU A 58 -3.83 -26.75 -11.66
C GLU A 58 -2.49 -26.56 -12.37
N GLY A 59 -1.59 -25.84 -11.77
CA GLY A 59 -0.29 -25.56 -12.36
C GLY A 59 0.01 -24.05 -12.39
N ASN A 60 1.24 -23.71 -12.66
CA ASN A 60 1.68 -22.33 -12.70
C ASN A 60 1.03 -21.57 -13.86
N ARG A 61 0.43 -20.40 -13.56
CA ARG A 61 -0.06 -19.52 -14.60
C ARG A 61 1.10 -19.04 -15.45
N LYS A 62 1.00 -19.26 -16.75
CA LYS A 62 1.96 -18.71 -17.72
C LYS A 62 1.45 -17.35 -18.20
N TRP A 63 2.32 -16.37 -18.17
CA TRP A 63 2.01 -15.08 -18.75
C TRP A 63 2.16 -15.15 -20.27
N GLY A 64 1.19 -14.56 -20.97
CA GLY A 64 1.36 -14.29 -22.40
C GLY A 64 2.36 -13.16 -22.64
N VAL A 65 2.75 -12.99 -23.88
CA VAL A 65 3.69 -11.91 -24.30
C VAL A 65 3.15 -10.52 -23.94
N LYS A 66 1.85 -10.31 -24.05
CA LYS A 66 1.20 -9.02 -23.79
C LYS A 66 1.31 -8.55 -22.33
N PRO A 67 0.98 -9.38 -21.31
CA PRO A 67 1.20 -9.00 -19.90
C PRO A 67 2.66 -8.71 -19.59
N ILE A 68 3.59 -9.52 -20.12
CA ILE A 68 5.03 -9.32 -19.92
C ILE A 68 5.47 -7.98 -20.50
N TYR A 69 5.08 -7.68 -21.75
CA TYR A 69 5.39 -6.40 -22.37
C TYR A 69 4.83 -5.20 -21.57
N ARG A 70 3.59 -5.33 -21.08
CA ARG A 70 2.96 -4.29 -20.23
C ARG A 70 3.71 -4.11 -18.92
N ALA A 71 4.12 -5.20 -18.27
CA ALA A 71 4.91 -5.13 -17.04
C ALA A 71 6.28 -4.48 -17.28
N MET A 72 6.99 -4.89 -18.32
CA MET A 72 8.28 -4.29 -18.70
C MET A 72 8.13 -2.79 -18.98
N ARG A 73 7.14 -2.41 -19.76
CA ARG A 73 6.91 -1.00 -20.08
C ARG A 73 6.52 -0.20 -18.83
N GLY A 74 5.69 -0.78 -17.96
CA GLY A 74 5.21 -0.14 -16.74
C GLY A 74 6.34 0.13 -15.74
N TRP A 75 7.19 -0.86 -15.49
CA TRP A 75 8.22 -0.79 -14.45
C TRP A 75 9.62 -0.43 -14.97
N LEU A 76 10.10 -1.13 -16.01
CA LEU A 76 11.48 -0.98 -16.47
C LEU A 76 11.72 0.38 -17.15
N THR A 77 10.79 0.84 -17.98
CA THR A 77 10.97 2.14 -18.68
C THR A 77 11.10 3.31 -17.72
N PRO A 78 10.19 3.52 -16.75
CA PRO A 78 10.35 4.57 -15.75
C PRO A 78 11.60 4.39 -14.89
N TYR A 79 11.95 3.16 -14.55
CA TYR A 79 13.17 2.86 -13.79
C TYR A 79 14.43 3.35 -14.54
N ILE A 80 14.60 2.94 -15.79
CA ILE A 80 15.73 3.37 -16.62
C ILE A 80 15.71 4.90 -16.76
N ARG A 81 14.56 5.50 -17.03
CA ARG A 81 14.39 6.95 -17.12
C ARG A 81 14.88 7.65 -15.86
N SER A 82 14.54 7.14 -14.67
CA SER A 82 14.96 7.71 -13.39
C SER A 82 16.47 7.64 -13.13
N ARG A 83 17.19 6.79 -13.89
CA ARG A 83 18.64 6.59 -13.76
C ARG A 83 19.45 7.40 -14.77
N VAL A 84 18.89 7.69 -15.93
CA VAL A 84 19.63 8.33 -17.04
C VAL A 84 19.24 9.78 -17.28
N LEU A 85 18.06 10.22 -16.86
CA LEU A 85 17.65 11.60 -17.04
C LEU A 85 18.08 12.46 -15.84
N PRO A 86 18.48 13.70 -16.07
CA PRO A 86 18.77 14.65 -14.99
C PRO A 86 17.49 14.99 -14.20
N GLY A 87 17.68 15.43 -12.97
CA GLY A 87 16.60 15.85 -12.08
C GLY A 87 16.23 14.79 -11.03
N ASP A 88 15.53 15.23 -10.02
CA ASP A 88 15.20 14.44 -8.83
C ASP A 88 13.78 13.87 -8.83
N PHE A 89 12.91 14.34 -9.72
CA PHE A 89 11.51 13.94 -9.79
C PHE A 89 11.24 13.04 -11.00
N HIS A 90 11.26 11.75 -10.77
CA HIS A 90 10.99 10.72 -11.78
C HIS A 90 10.03 9.67 -11.20
N PRO A 91 8.73 9.98 -11.14
CA PRO A 91 7.75 9.05 -10.56
C PRO A 91 7.67 7.79 -11.43
N ILE A 92 7.71 6.65 -10.77
CA ILE A 92 7.61 5.33 -11.39
C ILE A 92 6.24 4.75 -11.11
N THR A 93 5.80 4.92 -9.86
CA THR A 93 4.45 4.57 -9.43
C THR A 93 3.75 5.78 -8.82
N SER A 94 2.46 5.83 -8.99
CA SER A 94 1.61 6.82 -8.35
C SER A 94 0.36 6.18 -7.78
N TYR A 95 -0.08 6.74 -6.67
CA TYR A 95 -1.34 6.41 -6.02
C TYR A 95 -2.34 7.49 -6.33
N LEU A 96 -3.39 7.13 -7.05
CA LEU A 96 -4.50 8.02 -7.35
C LEU A 96 -5.61 7.76 -6.33
N PHE A 97 -5.79 8.70 -5.41
CA PHE A 97 -6.88 8.65 -4.44
C PHE A 97 -8.18 9.02 -5.12
N VAL A 98 -8.91 8.04 -5.62
CA VAL A 98 -10.12 8.27 -6.41
C VAL A 98 -11.34 8.54 -5.55
N GLU A 99 -11.33 8.05 -4.30
CA GLU A 99 -12.46 8.16 -3.38
C GLU A 99 -11.97 8.08 -1.93
N TYR A 100 -12.60 8.84 -1.02
CA TYR A 100 -12.36 8.69 0.42
C TYR A 100 -13.45 7.88 1.11
N LYS A 101 -14.65 7.79 0.52
CA LYS A 101 -15.74 6.99 1.08
C LYS A 101 -15.43 5.52 1.00
N CYS A 102 -15.90 4.78 2.00
CA CYS A 102 -15.78 3.33 2.03
C CYS A 102 -17.11 2.69 2.45
N ASN A 103 -17.36 1.48 1.99
CA ASN A 103 -18.50 0.64 2.39
C ASN A 103 -18.19 -0.24 3.59
N LEU A 104 -16.96 -0.15 4.13
CA LEU A 104 -16.52 -0.89 5.32
C LEU A 104 -15.95 0.05 6.37
N ASP A 105 -16.02 -0.37 7.62
CA ASP A 105 -15.56 0.33 8.81
C ASP A 105 -14.46 -0.49 9.50
N CYS A 106 -13.25 -0.52 8.92
CA CYS A 106 -12.10 -1.18 9.53
C CYS A 106 -11.54 -0.32 10.66
N TRP A 107 -11.40 -0.86 11.87
CA TRP A 107 -11.01 -0.08 13.06
C TRP A 107 -9.57 0.44 13.05
N TYR A 108 -8.75 -0.03 12.16
CA TYR A 108 -7.38 0.47 11.96
C TYR A 108 -7.25 1.44 10.77
N CYS A 109 -8.31 1.64 9.98
CA CYS A 109 -8.21 2.36 8.72
C CYS A 109 -8.04 3.87 8.92
N TRP A 110 -7.04 4.42 8.27
CA TRP A 110 -6.71 5.85 8.31
C TRP A 110 -7.17 6.63 7.06
N SER A 111 -7.54 5.93 5.97
CA SER A 111 -7.80 6.55 4.66
C SER A 111 -9.27 6.81 4.37
N PHE A 112 -10.15 6.43 5.28
CA PHE A 112 -11.58 6.51 5.08
C PHE A 112 -12.16 7.82 5.64
N ASP A 113 -12.84 8.61 4.82
CA ASP A 113 -13.60 9.78 5.25
C ASP A 113 -14.84 10.00 4.35
N ASN A 114 -16.01 9.73 4.86
CA ASN A 114 -17.28 9.86 4.14
C ASN A 114 -17.69 11.31 3.84
N ARG A 115 -17.01 12.29 4.42
CA ARG A 115 -17.28 13.73 4.23
C ARG A 115 -16.60 14.29 2.99
N VAL A 116 -15.51 13.68 2.55
CA VAL A 116 -14.70 14.16 1.42
C VAL A 116 -15.34 13.75 0.09
N LYS A 117 -15.37 14.68 -0.86
CA LYS A 117 -15.84 14.39 -2.23
C LYS A 117 -14.79 13.54 -2.96
N GLY A 118 -15.27 12.53 -3.67
CA GLY A 118 -14.44 11.74 -4.57
C GLY A 118 -13.93 12.56 -5.75
N MET A 119 -12.89 12.04 -6.41
CA MET A 119 -12.25 12.67 -7.57
C MET A 119 -13.23 12.84 -8.73
N THR A 120 -13.14 13.95 -9.43
CA THR A 120 -13.93 14.18 -10.66
C THR A 120 -13.27 13.53 -11.88
N GLU A 121 -14.04 13.30 -12.96
CA GLU A 121 -13.50 12.75 -14.22
C GLU A 121 -12.42 13.67 -14.83
N ASP A 122 -12.59 14.97 -14.71
CA ASP A 122 -11.61 15.95 -15.20
C ASP A 122 -10.30 15.89 -14.41
N VAL A 123 -10.37 15.88 -13.09
CA VAL A 123 -9.18 15.75 -12.23
C VAL A 123 -8.47 14.43 -12.50
N ALA A 124 -9.21 13.31 -12.61
CA ALA A 124 -8.62 12.01 -12.91
C ALA A 124 -7.87 12.02 -14.26
N ARG A 125 -8.50 12.56 -15.31
CA ARG A 125 -7.88 12.66 -16.63
C ARG A 125 -6.61 13.50 -16.59
N ARG A 126 -6.67 14.72 -16.03
CA ARG A 126 -5.51 15.61 -15.94
C ARG A 126 -4.39 14.99 -15.09
N SER A 127 -4.74 14.31 -14.01
CA SER A 127 -3.76 13.59 -13.16
C SER A 127 -3.05 12.48 -13.94
N ILE A 128 -3.79 11.69 -14.72
CA ILE A 128 -3.21 10.62 -15.55
C ILE A 128 -2.32 11.22 -16.64
N ASP A 129 -2.74 12.32 -17.27
CA ASP A 129 -1.95 13.03 -18.28
C ASP A 129 -0.66 13.57 -17.66
N TRP A 130 -0.77 14.27 -16.55
CA TRP A 130 0.37 14.82 -15.81
C TRP A 130 1.36 13.73 -15.39
N LEU A 131 0.89 12.63 -14.82
CA LEU A 131 1.74 11.48 -14.46
C LEU A 131 2.43 10.87 -15.68
N HIS A 132 1.69 10.72 -16.78
CA HIS A 132 2.24 10.20 -18.03
C HIS A 132 3.38 11.07 -18.55
N ASP A 133 3.22 12.39 -18.55
CA ASP A 133 4.19 13.36 -19.06
C ASP A 133 5.45 13.40 -18.19
N HIS A 134 5.31 13.15 -16.87
CA HIS A 134 6.46 12.94 -15.97
C HIS A 134 7.08 11.54 -16.05
N GLY A 135 6.57 10.68 -16.92
CA GLY A 135 7.15 9.37 -17.18
C GLY A 135 6.64 8.23 -16.29
N CYS A 136 5.71 8.51 -15.38
CA CYS A 136 5.05 7.47 -14.57
C CYS A 136 4.30 6.48 -15.46
N ARG A 137 4.40 5.18 -15.15
CA ARG A 137 3.72 4.13 -15.91
C ARG A 137 3.04 3.08 -15.03
N VAL A 138 3.10 3.23 -13.71
CA VAL A 138 2.36 2.39 -12.75
C VAL A 138 1.38 3.26 -12.00
N LEU A 139 0.11 2.94 -12.10
CA LEU A 139 -0.99 3.69 -11.47
C LEU A 139 -1.78 2.78 -10.55
N ALA A 140 -1.83 3.15 -9.28
CA ALA A 140 -2.67 2.53 -8.27
C ALA A 140 -3.93 3.34 -8.05
N CYS A 141 -5.09 2.80 -8.37
CA CYS A 141 -6.36 3.38 -7.98
C CYS A 141 -6.71 2.90 -6.56
N MET A 142 -6.83 3.83 -5.64
CA MET A 142 -7.10 3.53 -4.23
C MET A 142 -7.89 4.65 -3.54
N GLY A 143 -8.05 4.53 -2.23
CA GLY A 143 -8.77 5.49 -1.40
C GLY A 143 -9.46 4.80 -0.23
N GLY A 144 -10.70 5.16 0.06
CA GLY A 144 -11.61 4.35 0.86
C GLY A 144 -11.93 3.07 0.10
N GLU A 145 -12.98 3.07 -0.73
CA GLU A 145 -13.25 1.95 -1.66
C GLU A 145 -13.48 2.51 -3.08
N PRO A 146 -12.54 2.27 -4.00
CA PRO A 146 -12.65 2.76 -5.38
C PRO A 146 -13.90 2.28 -6.12
N LEU A 147 -14.38 1.08 -5.81
CA LEU A 147 -15.49 0.43 -6.51
C LEU A 147 -16.88 0.95 -6.08
N LEU A 148 -16.97 1.90 -5.14
CA LEU A 148 -18.21 2.63 -4.87
C LEU A 148 -18.70 3.41 -6.08
N ARG A 149 -17.80 3.71 -7.03
CA ARG A 149 -18.12 4.46 -8.26
C ARG A 149 -17.73 3.65 -9.49
N PRO A 150 -18.47 2.57 -9.81
CA PRO A 150 -18.05 1.58 -10.82
C PRO A 150 -17.88 2.19 -12.23
N GLU A 151 -18.74 3.10 -12.64
CA GLU A 151 -18.63 3.77 -13.96
C GLU A 151 -17.40 4.69 -14.01
N PHE A 152 -17.14 5.40 -12.94
CA PHE A 152 -15.98 6.29 -12.84
C PHE A 152 -14.67 5.48 -12.89
N ILE A 153 -14.55 4.44 -12.06
CA ILE A 153 -13.33 3.64 -12.01
C ILE A 153 -13.08 2.89 -13.32
N HIS A 154 -14.13 2.42 -13.98
CA HIS A 154 -14.02 1.81 -15.30
C HIS A 154 -13.40 2.79 -16.33
N LYS A 155 -13.89 4.04 -16.39
CA LYS A 155 -13.32 5.07 -17.26
C LYS A 155 -11.87 5.39 -16.93
N VAL A 156 -11.54 5.50 -15.64
CA VAL A 156 -10.16 5.76 -15.16
C VAL A 156 -9.22 4.65 -15.60
N VAL A 157 -9.58 3.40 -15.34
CA VAL A 157 -8.78 2.22 -15.73
C VAL A 157 -8.55 2.19 -17.24
N TYR A 158 -9.62 2.33 -18.00
CA TYR A 158 -9.52 2.32 -19.46
C TYR A 158 -8.61 3.43 -19.98
N TYR A 159 -8.80 4.66 -19.51
CA TYR A 159 -7.99 5.79 -19.96
C TYR A 159 -6.51 5.60 -19.63
N ALA A 160 -6.20 5.19 -18.41
CA ALA A 160 -4.84 4.92 -17.98
C ALA A 160 -4.21 3.76 -18.77
N ALA A 161 -4.95 2.66 -18.97
CA ALA A 161 -4.47 1.51 -19.75
C ALA A 161 -4.20 1.88 -21.21
N LYS A 162 -5.05 2.69 -21.84
CA LYS A 162 -4.81 3.22 -23.21
C LYS A 162 -3.58 4.11 -23.30
N LYS A 163 -3.27 4.88 -22.25
CA LYS A 163 -2.02 5.64 -22.16
C LYS A 163 -0.80 4.78 -21.84
N GLY A 164 -0.98 3.50 -21.61
CA GLY A 164 0.10 2.54 -21.40
C GLY A 164 0.53 2.38 -19.95
N PHE A 165 -0.31 2.78 -19.01
CA PHE A 165 -0.07 2.48 -17.60
C PHE A 165 -0.30 0.99 -17.30
N TRP A 166 0.51 0.50 -16.36
CA TRP A 166 0.21 -0.67 -15.56
C TRP A 166 -0.74 -0.24 -14.45
N VAL A 167 -2.00 -0.66 -14.53
CA VAL A 167 -3.04 -0.17 -13.63
C VAL A 167 -3.40 -1.25 -12.63
N TYR A 168 -3.38 -0.91 -11.34
CA TYR A 168 -3.93 -1.78 -10.31
C TYR A 168 -5.01 -1.09 -9.48
N ILE A 169 -5.92 -1.89 -8.94
CA ILE A 169 -7.02 -1.46 -8.09
C ILE A 169 -6.85 -2.12 -6.73
N ALA A 170 -6.69 -1.29 -5.68
CA ALA A 170 -6.77 -1.75 -4.31
C ALA A 170 -8.24 -1.74 -3.87
N THR A 171 -8.78 -2.89 -3.51
CA THR A 171 -10.20 -3.04 -3.16
C THR A 171 -10.41 -4.06 -2.04
N ASN A 172 -11.46 -3.86 -1.24
CA ASN A 172 -11.91 -4.87 -0.28
C ASN A 172 -12.70 -6.02 -0.94
N GLY A 173 -12.89 -5.99 -2.25
CA GLY A 173 -13.50 -7.04 -3.05
C GLY A 173 -15.02 -7.19 -2.94
N ARG A 174 -15.67 -6.54 -1.97
CA ARG A 174 -17.12 -6.70 -1.70
C ARG A 174 -18.00 -6.22 -2.84
N LEU A 175 -17.55 -5.21 -3.58
CA LEU A 175 -18.28 -4.62 -4.70
C LEU A 175 -17.81 -5.12 -6.07
N LEU A 176 -16.77 -5.95 -6.11
CA LEU A 176 -16.21 -6.47 -7.35
C LEU A 176 -17.04 -7.65 -7.89
N ARG A 177 -18.28 -7.37 -8.24
CA ARG A 177 -19.19 -8.35 -8.85
C ARG A 177 -18.68 -8.82 -10.20
N PRO A 178 -19.10 -10.00 -10.69
CA PRO A 178 -18.65 -10.58 -11.96
C PRO A 178 -18.68 -9.61 -13.14
N GLU A 179 -19.79 -8.91 -13.35
CA GLU A 179 -19.92 -7.98 -14.48
C GLU A 179 -18.93 -6.82 -14.40
N LEU A 180 -18.71 -6.28 -13.19
CA LEU A 180 -17.74 -5.19 -12.99
C LEU A 180 -16.31 -5.70 -13.17
N ALA A 181 -16.00 -6.89 -12.67
CA ALA A 181 -14.69 -7.51 -12.84
C ALA A 181 -14.36 -7.72 -14.32
N ASP A 182 -15.31 -8.22 -15.09
CA ASP A 182 -15.14 -8.44 -16.53
C ASP A 182 -14.98 -7.12 -17.30
N ARG A 183 -15.76 -6.11 -16.96
CA ARG A 183 -15.62 -4.76 -17.55
C ARG A 183 -14.26 -4.14 -17.24
N LEU A 184 -13.76 -4.27 -16.01
CA LEU A 184 -12.44 -3.77 -15.61
C LEU A 184 -11.32 -4.58 -16.26
N GLY A 185 -11.50 -5.89 -16.40
CA GLY A 185 -10.58 -6.76 -17.15
C GLY A 185 -10.43 -6.32 -18.61
N ASP A 186 -11.55 -6.08 -19.28
CA ASP A 186 -11.55 -5.60 -20.66
C ASP A 186 -10.99 -4.18 -20.79
N ALA A 187 -11.28 -3.30 -19.83
CA ALA A 187 -10.72 -1.96 -19.77
C ALA A 187 -9.19 -1.97 -19.64
N GLY A 188 -8.61 -3.08 -19.22
CA GLY A 188 -7.17 -3.27 -19.17
C GLY A 188 -6.55 -3.13 -17.80
N VAL A 189 -7.29 -3.41 -16.73
CA VAL A 189 -6.71 -3.57 -15.39
C VAL A 189 -5.56 -4.58 -15.45
N SER A 190 -4.51 -4.32 -14.69
CA SER A 190 -3.33 -5.20 -14.66
C SER A 190 -3.27 -6.02 -13.38
N ILE A 191 -3.79 -5.48 -12.28
CA ILE A 191 -3.81 -6.16 -10.99
C ILE A 191 -5.09 -5.80 -10.23
N PHE A 192 -5.73 -6.80 -9.64
CA PHE A 192 -6.63 -6.64 -8.51
C PHE A 192 -5.88 -6.94 -7.21
N ASN A 193 -5.71 -5.92 -6.39
CA ASN A 193 -5.10 -6.03 -5.07
C ASN A 193 -6.23 -6.14 -4.03
N PHE A 194 -6.50 -7.38 -3.61
CA PHE A 194 -7.53 -7.70 -2.64
C PHE A 194 -7.05 -7.47 -1.23
N ALA A 195 -7.64 -6.51 -0.54
CA ALA A 195 -7.41 -6.29 0.88
C ALA A 195 -8.30 -7.24 1.69
N LEU A 196 -7.70 -8.26 2.29
CA LEU A 196 -8.35 -9.28 3.11
C LEU A 196 -7.60 -9.42 4.43
N ASP A 197 -8.27 -9.20 5.54
CA ASP A 197 -7.66 -9.19 6.87
C ASP A 197 -8.18 -10.31 7.76
N SER A 198 -9.33 -10.91 7.44
CA SER A 198 -9.95 -11.99 8.21
C SER A 198 -10.54 -13.06 7.30
N TRP A 199 -10.69 -14.25 7.82
CA TRP A 199 -11.36 -15.34 7.12
C TRP A 199 -12.87 -15.14 7.10
N ASP A 200 -13.44 -14.85 8.26
CA ASP A 200 -14.86 -14.55 8.42
C ASP A 200 -15.06 -13.15 8.97
N LEU A 201 -16.32 -12.70 8.97
CA LEU A 201 -16.68 -11.35 9.40
C LEU A 201 -16.33 -11.09 10.86
N GLN A 202 -15.52 -10.08 11.09
CA GLN A 202 -15.25 -9.54 12.42
C GLN A 202 -15.62 -8.04 12.44
N PRO A 203 -16.23 -7.55 13.54
CA PRO A 203 -16.64 -6.13 13.62
C PRO A 203 -15.49 -5.14 13.38
N SER A 204 -14.30 -5.44 13.90
CA SER A 204 -13.10 -4.58 13.74
C SER A 204 -12.34 -4.82 12.45
N LEU A 205 -12.54 -5.97 11.79
CA LEU A 205 -11.86 -6.40 10.57
C LEU A 205 -12.88 -6.90 9.52
N PRO A 206 -13.71 -6.00 8.97
CA PRO A 206 -14.77 -6.39 8.04
C PRO A 206 -14.27 -6.77 6.63
N LYS A 207 -12.97 -6.63 6.32
CA LYS A 207 -12.36 -7.13 5.08
C LYS A 207 -12.16 -8.64 5.17
N ALA A 208 -13.25 -9.38 5.04
CA ALA A 208 -13.29 -10.82 5.25
C ALA A 208 -13.33 -11.59 3.92
N PHE A 209 -12.72 -12.78 3.93
CA PHE A 209 -12.65 -13.67 2.77
C PHE A 209 -14.01 -14.24 2.39
N ILE A 210 -14.75 -14.85 3.35
CA ILE A 210 -16.01 -15.54 3.06
C ILE A 210 -17.00 -14.67 2.28
N PRO A 211 -17.28 -13.41 2.67
CA PRO A 211 -18.20 -12.57 1.91
C PRO A 211 -17.70 -12.11 0.55
N ALA A 212 -16.39 -12.22 0.28
CA ALA A 212 -15.78 -11.86 -1.00
C ALA A 212 -15.47 -13.08 -1.88
N GLN A 213 -15.59 -14.30 -1.35
CA GLN A 213 -15.13 -15.54 -1.96
C GLN A 213 -15.70 -15.73 -3.38
N ALA A 214 -17.02 -15.62 -3.56
CA ALA A 214 -17.64 -15.85 -4.86
C ALA A 214 -17.13 -14.88 -5.94
N ASN A 215 -16.89 -13.61 -5.57
CA ASN A 215 -16.30 -12.61 -6.47
C ASN A 215 -14.84 -12.98 -6.80
N LEU A 216 -14.09 -13.39 -5.78
CA LEU A 216 -12.69 -13.79 -5.95
C LEU A 216 -12.55 -15.01 -6.87
N GLU A 217 -13.38 -16.05 -6.69
CA GLU A 217 -13.38 -17.24 -7.52
C GLU A 217 -13.65 -16.91 -9.00
N HIS A 218 -14.61 -16.01 -9.26
CA HIS A 218 -14.85 -15.51 -10.62
C HIS A 218 -13.62 -14.84 -11.20
N ILE A 219 -12.98 -13.94 -10.44
CA ILE A 219 -11.80 -13.21 -10.87
C ILE A 219 -10.61 -14.13 -11.13
N LEU A 220 -10.40 -15.13 -10.27
CA LEU A 220 -9.33 -16.11 -10.48
C LEU A 220 -9.49 -16.90 -11.77
N ARG A 221 -10.72 -17.22 -12.18
CA ARG A 221 -10.99 -17.81 -13.49
C ARG A 221 -10.74 -16.85 -14.63
N LYS A 222 -11.25 -15.63 -14.51
CA LYS A 222 -11.18 -14.60 -15.55
C LYS A 222 -9.78 -14.00 -15.75
N GLN A 223 -8.86 -14.16 -14.81
CA GLN A 223 -7.48 -13.73 -15.02
C GLN A 223 -6.80 -14.37 -16.23
N TYR A 224 -7.26 -15.55 -16.66
CA TYR A 224 -6.75 -16.22 -17.87
C TYR A 224 -7.34 -15.67 -19.16
N VAL A 225 -8.47 -14.98 -19.07
CA VAL A 225 -9.14 -14.33 -20.21
C VAL A 225 -8.58 -12.92 -20.44
N TYR A 226 -8.36 -12.18 -19.34
CA TYR A 226 -8.00 -10.75 -19.38
C TYR A 226 -6.53 -10.47 -19.09
N ASP A 227 -5.75 -11.48 -18.71
CA ASP A 227 -4.32 -11.34 -18.41
C ASP A 227 -4.00 -10.40 -17.23
N TYR A 228 -4.88 -10.24 -16.25
CA TYR A 228 -4.56 -9.54 -15.02
C TYR A 228 -4.02 -10.50 -13.94
N LEU A 229 -3.48 -9.92 -12.87
CA LEU A 229 -3.01 -10.64 -11.69
C LEU A 229 -3.93 -10.37 -10.50
N VAL A 230 -3.88 -11.26 -9.51
CA VAL A 230 -4.54 -11.10 -8.22
C VAL A 230 -3.49 -11.17 -7.12
N PHE A 231 -3.56 -10.22 -6.19
CA PHE A 231 -2.74 -10.18 -4.98
C PHE A 231 -3.62 -10.08 -3.75
N PHE A 232 -3.20 -10.69 -2.65
CA PHE A 232 -3.76 -10.45 -1.34
C PHE A 232 -2.91 -9.44 -0.59
N ASN A 233 -3.54 -8.37 -0.17
CA ASN A 233 -2.98 -7.40 0.75
C ASN A 233 -3.57 -7.71 2.14
N ILE A 234 -2.72 -8.19 3.04
CA ILE A 234 -3.14 -8.69 4.36
C ILE A 234 -2.55 -7.78 5.42
N ASN A 235 -3.41 -7.11 6.18
CA ASN A 235 -2.96 -6.32 7.32
C ASN A 235 -2.94 -7.21 8.57
N ILE A 236 -1.75 -7.40 9.14
CA ILE A 236 -1.55 -8.20 10.35
C ILE A 236 -1.98 -7.35 11.55
N CYS A 237 -2.99 -7.83 12.25
CA CYS A 237 -3.56 -7.23 13.43
C CYS A 237 -3.48 -8.20 14.60
N ARG A 238 -3.60 -7.68 15.82
CA ARG A 238 -3.59 -8.51 17.04
C ARG A 238 -4.64 -9.63 17.02
N ASN A 239 -5.80 -9.36 16.46
CA ASN A 239 -6.97 -10.24 16.51
C ASN A 239 -7.22 -11.01 15.21
N ASN A 240 -6.21 -11.16 14.33
CA ASN A 240 -6.37 -11.95 13.10
C ASN A 240 -5.20 -12.92 12.80
N LEU A 241 -4.39 -13.26 13.78
CA LEU A 241 -3.18 -14.05 13.53
C LEU A 241 -3.46 -15.42 12.87
N GLU A 242 -4.53 -16.10 13.27
CA GLU A 242 -4.93 -17.36 12.65
C GLU A 242 -5.56 -17.15 11.27
N ASP A 243 -6.34 -16.07 11.10
CA ASP A 243 -6.90 -15.73 9.79
C ASP A 243 -5.79 -15.45 8.76
N VAL A 244 -4.70 -14.81 9.19
CA VAL A 244 -3.52 -14.58 8.33
C VAL A 244 -2.95 -15.89 7.82
N LYS A 245 -2.84 -16.90 8.67
CA LYS A 245 -2.37 -18.24 8.26
C LYS A 245 -3.32 -18.86 7.23
N MET A 246 -4.64 -18.84 7.51
CA MET A 246 -5.64 -19.38 6.60
C MET A 246 -5.63 -18.69 5.23
N LEU A 247 -5.54 -17.36 5.21
CA LEU A 247 -5.45 -16.57 3.99
C LEU A 247 -4.16 -16.86 3.21
N THR A 248 -3.04 -17.05 3.92
CA THR A 248 -1.74 -17.39 3.32
C THR A 248 -1.76 -18.78 2.66
N GLU A 249 -2.30 -19.79 3.33
CA GLU A 249 -2.44 -21.13 2.76
C GLU A 249 -3.39 -21.13 1.55
N TYR A 250 -4.53 -20.46 1.65
CA TYR A 250 -5.45 -20.32 0.51
C TYR A 250 -4.76 -19.63 -0.68
N ALA A 251 -4.02 -18.55 -0.41
CA ALA A 251 -3.29 -17.82 -1.46
C ALA A 251 -2.25 -18.72 -2.14
N HIS A 252 -1.53 -19.53 -1.37
CA HIS A 252 -0.57 -20.48 -1.91
C HIS A 252 -1.22 -21.51 -2.82
N ASP A 253 -2.32 -22.13 -2.36
CA ASP A 253 -3.05 -23.16 -3.12
C ASP A 253 -3.60 -22.63 -4.46
N HIS A 254 -3.95 -21.33 -4.48
CA HIS A 254 -4.49 -20.64 -5.65
C HIS A 254 -3.44 -19.79 -6.39
N ARG A 255 -2.16 -19.86 -5.98
CA ARG A 255 -1.02 -19.12 -6.59
C ARG A 255 -1.20 -17.61 -6.60
N ILE A 256 -1.83 -17.11 -5.59
CA ILE A 256 -1.99 -15.68 -5.31
C ILE A 256 -0.77 -15.24 -4.49
N ALA A 257 -0.12 -14.17 -4.92
CA ALA A 257 0.94 -13.58 -4.11
C ALA A 257 0.32 -12.79 -2.95
N THR A 258 0.96 -12.85 -1.78
CA THR A 258 0.58 -12.10 -0.59
C THR A 258 1.52 -10.93 -0.35
N ASP A 259 0.97 -9.83 0.15
CA ASP A 259 1.70 -8.65 0.64
C ASP A 259 1.22 -8.33 2.05
N TYR A 260 2.11 -8.46 3.03
CA TYR A 260 1.77 -8.28 4.44
C TYR A 260 2.07 -6.85 4.87
N HIS A 261 1.15 -6.28 5.62
CA HIS A 261 1.24 -4.98 6.25
C HIS A 261 0.97 -5.10 7.74
N ILE A 262 1.27 -4.07 8.48
CA ILE A 262 0.87 -3.89 9.88
C ILE A 262 0.24 -2.52 10.03
N ASN A 263 -0.51 -2.33 11.10
CA ASN A 263 -1.16 -1.06 11.36
C ASN A 263 -0.14 0.08 11.36
N GLU A 264 -0.34 1.03 10.46
CA GLU A 264 0.44 2.28 10.40
C GLU A 264 -0.25 3.35 11.26
N THR A 265 0.50 4.37 11.64
CA THR A 265 -0.07 5.52 12.32
C THR A 265 -1.04 6.25 11.40
N PRO A 266 -2.22 6.67 11.89
CA PRO A 266 -3.18 7.42 11.09
C PRO A 266 -2.59 8.68 10.50
N MET A 267 -2.90 8.92 9.23
CA MET A 267 -2.48 10.11 8.50
C MET A 267 -3.56 11.19 8.45
N LEU A 268 -4.80 10.83 8.73
CA LEU A 268 -5.93 11.74 8.82
C LEU A 268 -6.55 11.61 10.20
N GLU A 269 -6.75 12.73 10.90
CA GLU A 269 -7.55 12.73 12.12
C GLU A 269 -9.01 12.45 11.75
N GLN A 270 -9.53 11.34 12.27
CA GLN A 270 -10.91 10.93 12.08
C GLN A 270 -11.58 10.74 13.43
N ASP A 271 -12.27 11.77 13.90
CA ASP A 271 -12.86 11.83 15.24
C ASP A 271 -13.80 10.66 15.56
N GLU A 272 -14.46 10.11 14.55
CA GLU A 272 -15.46 9.04 14.73
C GLU A 272 -14.91 7.65 14.43
N HIS A 273 -13.85 7.55 13.65
CA HIS A 273 -13.34 6.28 13.10
C HIS A 273 -12.18 5.71 13.90
N PHE A 274 -11.37 6.60 14.47
CA PHE A 274 -10.27 6.22 15.32
C PHE A 274 -10.83 5.86 16.70
N ARG A 275 -11.18 4.59 16.83
CA ARG A 275 -11.53 4.05 18.14
C ARG A 275 -10.33 4.17 19.04
N HIS A 276 -10.58 4.52 20.29
CA HIS A 276 -9.53 4.73 21.28
C HIS A 276 -8.54 3.56 21.26
N LEU A 277 -7.22 3.83 21.18
CA LEU A 277 -6.20 2.80 21.03
C LEU A 277 -6.29 1.71 22.10
N SER A 278 -6.63 2.06 23.34
CA SER A 278 -6.83 1.11 24.43
C SER A 278 -7.96 0.12 24.22
N GLU A 279 -8.98 0.48 23.45
CA GLU A 279 -10.17 -0.34 23.18
C GLU A 279 -10.08 -1.04 21.82
N ASN A 280 -9.17 -0.61 20.96
CA ASN A 280 -9.06 -1.13 19.61
C ASN A 280 -8.35 -2.51 19.60
N PRO A 281 -9.07 -3.61 19.27
CA PRO A 281 -8.50 -4.95 19.29
C PRO A 281 -7.48 -5.20 18.18
N THR A 282 -7.34 -4.30 17.21
CA THR A 282 -6.43 -4.48 16.07
C THR A 282 -4.99 -4.13 16.40
N TYR A 283 -4.75 -3.30 17.42
CA TYR A 283 -3.40 -2.88 17.82
C TYR A 283 -2.74 -3.87 18.76
N PHE A 284 -1.47 -4.14 18.52
CA PHE A 284 -0.66 -5.03 19.35
C PHE A 284 -0.32 -4.38 20.68
N ARG A 285 -0.30 -5.21 21.74
CA ARG A 285 0.12 -4.91 23.10
C ARG A 285 1.40 -5.66 23.41
N PRO A 286 2.16 -5.28 24.43
CA PRO A 286 3.40 -5.99 24.79
C PRO A 286 3.20 -7.50 25.02
N GLN A 287 2.09 -7.90 25.63
CA GLN A 287 1.77 -9.31 25.85
C GLN A 287 1.53 -10.11 24.56
N ASP A 288 1.20 -9.44 23.47
CA ASP A 288 0.89 -10.09 22.18
C ASP A 288 2.16 -10.29 21.31
N TRP A 289 3.31 -9.74 21.71
CA TRP A 289 4.53 -9.76 20.88
C TRP A 289 5.03 -11.18 20.59
N ARG A 290 4.89 -12.09 21.54
CA ARG A 290 5.28 -13.49 21.34
C ARG A 290 4.46 -14.17 20.25
N ASP A 291 3.16 -13.92 20.22
CA ASP A 291 2.27 -14.52 19.23
C ASP A 291 2.52 -13.91 17.84
N LEU A 292 2.79 -12.60 17.78
CA LEU A 292 3.27 -11.94 16.56
C LEU A 292 4.58 -12.55 16.05
N ASP A 293 5.55 -12.75 16.94
CA ASP A 293 6.84 -13.35 16.57
C ASP A 293 6.65 -14.73 15.97
N HIS A 294 5.82 -15.58 16.59
CA HIS A 294 5.52 -16.91 16.07
C HIS A 294 4.84 -16.85 14.70
N LEU A 295 3.90 -15.91 14.49
CA LEU A 295 3.30 -15.74 13.17
C LEU A 295 4.32 -15.29 12.12
N ILE A 296 5.13 -14.29 12.43
CA ILE A 296 6.13 -13.78 11.48
C ILE A 296 7.17 -14.87 11.16
N ASP A 297 7.64 -15.64 12.14
CA ASP A 297 8.54 -16.75 11.90
C ASP A 297 7.90 -17.82 10.99
N TRP A 298 6.65 -18.14 11.22
CA TRP A 298 5.88 -19.03 10.36
C TRP A 298 5.76 -18.48 8.93
N ILE A 299 5.48 -17.18 8.75
CA ILE A 299 5.44 -16.55 7.42
C ILE A 299 6.81 -16.64 6.73
N ILE A 300 7.91 -16.42 7.48
CA ILE A 300 9.28 -16.54 6.96
C ILE A 300 9.56 -17.98 6.50
N GLU A 301 9.18 -18.99 7.28
CA GLU A 301 9.30 -20.40 6.89
C GLU A 301 8.53 -20.69 5.58
N LYS A 302 7.31 -20.16 5.44
CA LYS A 302 6.51 -20.28 4.22
C LYS A 302 7.14 -19.56 3.03
N ASN A 303 7.71 -18.37 3.24
CA ASN A 303 8.46 -17.66 2.20
C ASN A 303 9.64 -18.50 1.70
N GLN A 304 10.45 -19.04 2.63
CA GLN A 304 11.58 -19.91 2.31
C GLN A 304 11.15 -21.24 1.65
N ALA A 305 9.96 -21.74 1.97
CA ALA A 305 9.37 -22.90 1.31
C ALA A 305 8.85 -22.60 -0.11
N GLY A 306 8.91 -21.33 -0.55
CA GLY A 306 8.56 -20.94 -1.92
C GLY A 306 7.14 -20.42 -2.11
N TYR A 307 6.44 -20.05 -1.04
CA TYR A 307 5.18 -19.34 -1.13
C TYR A 307 5.40 -17.99 -1.81
N GLN A 308 4.43 -17.56 -2.60
CA GLN A 308 4.56 -16.30 -3.34
C GLN A 308 4.25 -15.12 -2.40
N MET A 309 5.29 -14.36 -2.08
CA MET A 309 5.19 -13.20 -1.18
C MET A 309 5.94 -12.01 -1.75
N VAL A 310 5.40 -10.81 -1.55
CA VAL A 310 6.04 -9.55 -1.93
C VAL A 310 7.09 -9.14 -0.91
N ASN A 311 6.84 -9.44 0.36
CA ASN A 311 7.73 -9.08 1.47
C ASN A 311 8.98 -9.94 1.48
N SER A 312 10.13 -9.32 1.66
CA SER A 312 11.39 -10.01 1.92
C SER A 312 11.47 -10.56 3.36
N VAL A 313 12.31 -11.55 3.59
CA VAL A 313 12.57 -12.09 4.94
C VAL A 313 13.04 -10.98 5.89
N GLN A 314 13.97 -10.14 5.43
CA GLN A 314 14.43 -9.00 6.22
C GLN A 314 13.26 -8.09 6.61
N ARG A 315 12.36 -7.78 5.66
CA ARG A 315 11.23 -6.92 5.91
C ARG A 315 10.23 -7.53 6.91
N LEU A 316 10.00 -8.82 6.82
CA LEU A 316 9.17 -9.54 7.79
C LEU A 316 9.78 -9.48 9.20
N GLN A 317 11.11 -9.64 9.34
CA GLN A 317 11.79 -9.49 10.62
C GLN A 317 11.67 -8.07 11.17
N GLU A 318 11.83 -7.05 10.33
CA GLU A 318 11.69 -5.66 10.72
C GLU A 318 10.26 -5.33 11.20
N MET A 319 9.23 -6.04 10.74
CA MET A 319 7.86 -5.89 11.25
C MET A 319 7.76 -6.15 12.75
N LYS A 320 8.47 -7.16 13.27
CA LYS A 320 8.51 -7.44 14.71
C LYS A 320 9.02 -6.22 15.49
N THR A 321 10.10 -5.65 14.99
CA THR A 321 10.74 -4.48 15.60
C THR A 321 9.83 -3.25 15.55
N PHE A 322 9.21 -2.99 14.41
CA PHE A 322 8.30 -1.86 14.25
C PHE A 322 7.10 -1.95 15.19
N VAL A 323 6.49 -3.12 15.33
CA VAL A 323 5.35 -3.30 16.25
C VAL A 323 5.77 -3.01 17.69
N ARG A 324 6.96 -3.42 18.10
CA ARG A 324 7.48 -3.12 19.45
C ARG A 324 7.69 -1.62 19.64
N MET A 325 8.29 -0.94 18.66
CA MET A 325 8.49 0.50 18.70
C MET A 325 7.15 1.25 18.77
N SER A 326 6.22 0.92 17.88
CA SER A 326 4.90 1.57 17.82
C SER A 326 4.05 1.27 19.05
N SER A 327 4.10 0.04 19.58
CA SER A 327 3.42 -0.32 20.82
C SER A 327 3.98 0.44 22.01
N GLY A 328 5.30 0.62 22.10
CA GLY A 328 5.94 1.40 23.13
C GLY A 328 5.48 2.86 23.17
N LEU A 329 5.25 3.45 21.99
CA LEU A 329 4.71 4.81 21.88
C LEU A 329 3.25 4.90 22.33
N ASN A 330 2.43 3.98 21.85
CA ASN A 330 1.02 3.92 22.20
C ASN A 330 0.80 3.72 23.72
N ILE A 331 1.67 2.93 24.36
CA ILE A 331 1.66 2.75 25.82
C ILE A 331 1.84 4.08 26.56
N ARG A 332 2.77 4.94 26.12
CA ARG A 332 3.02 6.23 26.76
C ARG A 332 1.82 7.19 26.64
N GLU A 333 1.14 7.16 25.52
CA GLU A 333 0.05 8.08 25.22
C GLU A 333 -1.26 7.74 25.90
N VAL A 334 -1.56 6.45 25.98
CA VAL A 334 -2.82 5.98 26.58
C VAL A 334 -2.68 5.54 28.02
N GLY A 335 -1.51 5.73 28.64
CA GLY A 335 -1.26 5.27 30.01
C GLY A 335 -1.31 3.77 30.16
N TRP A 336 -1.06 3.07 29.08
CA TRP A 336 -1.20 1.62 28.97
C TRP A 336 0.05 0.92 29.47
N TYR A 337 0.30 1.06 30.75
CA TYR A 337 1.23 0.19 31.45
C TYR A 337 0.47 -1.10 31.75
N GLY A 338 0.66 -2.13 30.89
CA GLY A 338 0.19 -3.47 31.24
C GLY A 338 0.68 -3.82 32.63
N ASP A 339 -0.14 -4.40 33.44
CA ASP A 339 0.05 -4.96 34.79
C ASP A 339 1.38 -4.71 35.54
N GLY A 340 2.02 -3.58 35.26
CA GLY A 340 3.04 -2.93 36.10
C GLY A 340 4.44 -3.54 36.14
N ASN A 341 4.78 -4.54 35.34
CA ASN A 341 6.04 -5.25 35.46
C ASN A 341 7.04 -5.06 34.29
N GLY A 342 6.69 -4.41 33.20
CA GLY A 342 7.62 -4.08 32.14
C GLY A 342 8.17 -2.67 32.29
N SER A 343 9.41 -2.52 32.75
CA SER A 343 10.04 -1.19 32.89
C SER A 343 10.38 -0.61 31.51
N GLU A 344 10.34 0.73 31.37
CA GLU A 344 10.86 1.45 30.19
C GLU A 344 12.28 0.99 29.82
N ARG A 345 13.04 0.58 30.81
CA ARG A 345 14.41 0.07 30.68
C ARG A 345 14.46 -1.27 29.94
N GLU A 346 13.56 -2.22 30.26
CA GLU A 346 13.52 -3.54 29.61
C GLU A 346 13.10 -3.43 28.14
N THR A 347 12.12 -2.57 27.85
CA THR A 347 11.70 -2.28 26.47
C THR A 347 12.85 -1.64 25.67
N SER A 348 13.58 -0.70 26.28
CA SER A 348 14.72 -0.04 25.66
C SER A 348 15.89 -1.01 25.40
N GLU A 349 16.21 -1.89 26.35
CA GLU A 349 17.27 -2.89 26.18
C GLU A 349 16.89 -3.95 25.11
N MET A 350 15.64 -4.34 25.07
CA MET A 350 15.15 -5.28 24.06
C MET A 350 15.18 -4.66 22.65
N LEU A 351 14.85 -3.40 22.51
CA LEU A 351 14.89 -2.70 21.22
C LEU A 351 16.34 -2.49 20.74
N LYS A 352 17.30 -2.25 21.63
CA LYS A 352 18.71 -2.10 21.24
C LYS A 352 19.28 -3.34 20.54
N ASN A 353 18.73 -4.50 20.82
CA ASN A 353 19.16 -5.78 20.24
C ASN A 353 18.21 -6.27 19.12
N ALA A 354 17.22 -5.46 18.75
CA ALA A 354 16.23 -5.88 17.76
C ALA A 354 16.74 -5.67 16.32
N ALA A 355 16.28 -6.51 15.41
CA ALA A 355 16.66 -6.43 14.00
C ALA A 355 16.30 -5.07 13.40
N GLY A 356 17.23 -4.47 12.67
CA GLY A 356 17.04 -3.20 11.97
C GLY A 356 17.13 -1.95 12.86
N ILE A 357 17.33 -2.08 14.17
CA ILE A 357 17.49 -0.93 15.07
C ILE A 357 18.95 -0.54 15.18
N VAL A 358 19.19 0.76 15.07
CA VAL A 358 20.48 1.41 15.35
C VAL A 358 20.26 2.53 16.36
N GLN A 359 21.30 2.81 17.14
CA GLN A 359 21.35 3.96 18.02
C GLN A 359 22.21 5.03 17.37
N ASP A 360 21.66 6.24 17.21
CA ASP A 360 22.42 7.35 16.65
C ASP A 360 23.37 8.01 17.65
N ALA A 361 24.10 9.05 17.20
CA ALA A 361 25.06 9.77 18.03
C ALA A 361 24.43 10.47 19.27
N ASP A 362 23.15 10.79 19.18
CA ASP A 362 22.37 11.43 20.25
C ASP A 362 21.74 10.39 21.20
N GLY A 363 21.96 9.10 20.93
CA GLY A 363 21.43 8.00 21.73
C GLY A 363 19.99 7.62 21.37
N GLU A 364 19.43 8.17 20.29
CA GLU A 364 18.09 7.88 19.84
C GLU A 364 18.05 6.55 19.07
N LEU A 365 17.05 5.71 19.36
CA LEU A 365 16.84 4.44 18.66
C LEU A 365 15.93 4.64 17.45
N GLY A 366 16.31 4.06 16.32
CA GLY A 366 15.52 4.11 15.09
C GLY A 366 15.93 3.04 14.10
N PHE A 367 15.22 2.92 12.99
CA PHE A 367 15.71 2.14 11.86
C PHE A 367 16.96 2.82 11.29
N GLY A 368 17.95 2.01 10.87
CA GLY A 368 19.17 2.51 10.26
C GLY A 368 18.89 3.38 9.03
N GLU A 369 19.92 4.07 8.58
CA GLU A 369 19.81 4.89 7.36
C GLU A 369 19.39 4.03 6.17
N TRP A 370 18.35 4.44 5.51
CA TRP A 370 17.89 3.86 4.26
C TRP A 370 17.53 4.96 3.27
N ASN A 371 17.71 4.70 2.00
CA ASN A 371 17.52 5.72 0.98
C ASN A 371 16.04 5.78 0.54
N CYS A 372 15.23 6.50 1.29
CA CYS A 372 13.82 6.71 0.97
C CYS A 372 13.64 7.39 -0.39
N ARG A 373 12.84 6.79 -1.27
CA ARG A 373 12.51 7.30 -2.60
C ARG A 373 11.12 7.93 -2.71
N ALA A 374 10.43 8.07 -1.58
CA ALA A 374 9.15 8.78 -1.51
C ALA A 374 9.29 10.20 -2.05
N GLY A 375 8.28 10.64 -2.76
CA GLY A 375 8.25 11.96 -3.40
C GLY A 375 9.16 12.14 -4.62
N GLN A 376 10.10 11.22 -4.86
CA GLN A 376 10.97 11.22 -6.04
C GLN A 376 10.50 10.20 -7.08
N ASN A 377 10.31 8.97 -6.64
CA ASN A 377 9.94 7.84 -7.51
C ASN A 377 8.51 7.34 -7.26
N ASN A 378 7.85 7.83 -6.24
CA ASN A 378 6.43 7.64 -6.02
C ASN A 378 5.78 8.93 -5.51
N VAL A 379 4.53 9.12 -5.87
CA VAL A 379 3.71 10.25 -5.42
C VAL A 379 2.27 9.80 -5.21
N ILE A 380 1.53 10.60 -4.46
CA ILE A 380 0.10 10.43 -4.26
C ILE A 380 -0.60 11.64 -4.87
N VAL A 381 -1.60 11.40 -5.70
CA VAL A 381 -2.50 12.45 -6.18
C VAL A 381 -3.81 12.32 -5.44
N ARG A 382 -4.20 13.37 -4.70
CA ARG A 382 -5.45 13.42 -3.93
C ARG A 382 -6.65 13.68 -4.83
N THR A 383 -7.86 13.57 -4.27
CA THR A 383 -9.13 13.72 -5.02
C THR A 383 -9.30 15.09 -5.68
N ASP A 384 -8.63 16.11 -5.19
CA ASP A 384 -8.64 17.48 -5.73
C ASP A 384 -7.49 17.78 -6.72
N GLY A 385 -6.62 16.81 -6.98
CA GLY A 385 -5.45 16.95 -7.84
C GLY A 385 -4.21 17.48 -7.13
N THR A 386 -4.22 17.69 -5.83
CA THR A 386 -3.02 18.06 -5.07
C THR A 386 -2.09 16.87 -4.89
N VAL A 387 -0.80 17.12 -4.73
CA VAL A 387 0.26 16.09 -4.75
C VAL A 387 0.90 15.96 -3.37
N ALA A 388 0.92 14.75 -2.83
CA ALA A 388 1.61 14.41 -1.60
C ALA A 388 2.80 13.46 -1.87
N PRO A 389 3.88 13.54 -1.07
CA PRO A 389 5.07 12.74 -1.28
C PRO A 389 4.90 11.26 -0.94
N CYS A 390 4.12 10.93 0.08
CA CYS A 390 3.91 9.56 0.55
C CYS A 390 2.72 9.46 1.52
N PHE A 391 2.38 8.24 1.93
CA PHE A 391 1.28 8.00 2.88
C PHE A 391 1.53 8.58 4.28
N PRO A 392 2.67 8.33 4.94
CA PRO A 392 2.92 8.95 6.24
C PRO A 392 2.87 10.49 6.23
N MET A 393 3.13 11.11 5.08
CA MET A 393 3.11 12.56 4.89
C MET A 393 1.98 12.98 3.93
N TYR A 394 0.81 12.39 4.13
CA TYR A 394 -0.36 12.65 3.28
C TYR A 394 -1.04 13.99 3.58
N SER A 395 -0.74 14.63 4.71
CA SER A 395 -1.39 15.86 5.13
C SER A 395 -1.15 17.02 4.16
N ALA A 396 -2.02 18.03 4.20
CA ALA A 396 -1.93 19.21 3.35
C ALA A 396 -0.65 20.07 3.59
N SER A 397 0.02 19.91 4.74
CA SER A 397 1.28 20.59 5.05
C SER A 397 2.43 20.19 4.12
N PHE A 398 2.34 19.02 3.46
CA PHE A 398 3.29 18.56 2.44
C PHE A 398 2.70 18.62 1.04
N ASP A 399 1.87 19.60 0.79
CA ASP A 399 1.30 19.83 -0.51
C ASP A 399 2.29 20.57 -1.42
N TRP A 400 2.74 19.91 -2.47
CA TRP A 400 3.55 20.52 -3.52
C TRP A 400 2.72 21.23 -4.58
N GLY A 401 1.52 21.60 -4.24
CA GLY A 401 0.56 22.21 -5.14
C GLY A 401 -0.30 21.19 -5.88
N ASN A 402 -1.11 21.72 -6.77
CA ASN A 402 -1.96 20.95 -7.68
C ASN A 402 -1.14 20.51 -8.89
N ILE A 403 -1.56 19.44 -9.57
CA ILE A 403 -0.97 18.94 -10.81
C ILE A 403 -0.79 20.02 -11.89
N ASP A 404 -1.61 21.08 -11.87
CA ASP A 404 -1.50 22.21 -12.81
C ASP A 404 -0.44 23.26 -12.40
N GLN A 405 -0.03 23.26 -11.12
CA GLN A 405 0.93 24.21 -10.54
C GLN A 405 1.91 23.48 -9.63
N PHE A 406 2.35 22.32 -10.08
CA PHE A 406 3.25 21.46 -9.32
C PHE A 406 4.64 22.10 -9.19
N ASN A 407 5.10 22.20 -7.94
CA ASN A 407 6.41 22.73 -7.61
C ASN A 407 7.19 21.74 -6.73
N PHE A 408 7.99 20.91 -7.36
CA PHE A 408 8.86 19.99 -6.63
C PHE A 408 9.96 20.76 -5.91
N SER A 409 10.08 20.56 -4.60
CA SER A 409 11.15 21.12 -3.77
C SER A 409 11.98 20.01 -3.16
N ARG A 410 13.25 19.92 -3.59
CA ARG A 410 14.21 18.96 -3.03
C ARG A 410 14.53 19.27 -1.58
N ASP A 411 14.73 20.53 -1.25
CA ASP A 411 15.07 20.95 0.13
C ASP A 411 13.95 20.60 1.10
N GLN A 412 12.70 20.85 0.71
CA GLN A 412 11.54 20.47 1.52
C GLN A 412 11.46 18.95 1.71
N LEU A 413 11.71 18.19 0.65
CA LEU A 413 11.71 16.73 0.71
C LEU A 413 12.80 16.18 1.62
N ASP A 414 14.02 16.72 1.52
CA ASP A 414 15.14 16.29 2.34
C ASP A 414 14.97 16.70 3.81
N GLY A 415 14.41 17.87 4.05
CA GLY A 415 14.01 18.29 5.40
C GLY A 415 12.98 17.34 6.03
N MET A 416 11.96 16.95 5.27
CA MET A 416 10.97 15.97 5.69
C MET A 416 11.62 14.60 5.99
N LYS A 417 12.48 14.11 5.11
CA LYS A 417 13.12 12.80 5.26
C LYS A 417 14.01 12.72 6.49
N LYS A 418 14.75 13.76 6.80
CA LYS A 418 15.57 13.85 8.03
C LYS A 418 14.75 13.60 9.29
N THR A 419 13.50 14.05 9.30
CA THR A 419 12.60 13.92 10.45
C THR A 419 11.94 12.56 10.52
N CYS A 420 11.45 12.02 9.39
CA CYS A 420 10.60 10.84 9.41
C CYS A 420 11.33 9.51 9.13
N GLN A 421 12.49 9.54 8.48
CA GLN A 421 13.13 8.33 7.95
C GLN A 421 13.51 7.33 9.03
N LYS A 422 13.99 7.80 10.20
CA LYS A 422 14.37 6.94 11.33
C LYS A 422 13.22 6.10 11.89
N HIS A 423 11.99 6.59 11.79
CA HIS A 423 10.81 5.99 12.42
C HIS A 423 9.77 5.51 11.40
N CYS A 424 10.06 5.68 10.12
CA CYS A 424 9.13 5.30 9.07
C CYS A 424 9.16 3.80 8.83
N PHE A 425 7.98 3.21 8.85
CA PHE A 425 7.77 1.82 8.47
C PHE A 425 6.75 1.66 7.33
N SER A 426 6.57 2.67 6.52
CA SER A 426 5.73 2.52 5.33
C SER A 426 6.26 1.38 4.46
N THR A 427 5.55 0.27 4.45
CA THR A 427 5.90 -0.94 3.68
C THR A 427 6.12 -0.58 2.22
N LEU A 428 5.25 0.28 1.68
CA LEU A 428 5.36 0.75 0.32
C LEU A 428 6.66 1.51 0.06
N ASN A 429 7.00 2.49 0.90
CA ASN A 429 8.19 3.31 0.68
C ASN A 429 9.47 2.48 0.80
N HIS A 430 9.50 1.51 1.70
CA HIS A 430 10.60 0.56 1.82
C HIS A 430 10.74 -0.33 0.59
N ASN A 431 9.65 -0.94 0.13
CA ASN A 431 9.66 -1.78 -1.07
C ASN A 431 10.14 -0.99 -2.29
N LEU A 432 9.66 0.24 -2.46
CA LEU A 432 10.13 1.10 -3.55
C LEU A 432 11.60 1.49 -3.39
N ALA A 433 12.02 1.86 -2.18
CA ALA A 433 13.42 2.21 -1.92
C ALA A 433 14.36 1.04 -2.25
N TYR A 434 14.00 -0.16 -1.81
CA TYR A 434 14.73 -1.37 -2.14
C TYR A 434 14.80 -1.61 -3.64
N CYS A 435 13.66 -1.58 -4.33
CA CYS A 435 13.57 -1.77 -5.77
C CYS A 435 14.43 -0.79 -6.57
N TYR A 436 14.58 0.45 -6.10
CA TYR A 436 15.26 1.50 -6.86
C TYR A 436 16.68 1.82 -6.43
N ASN A 437 17.09 1.38 -5.26
CA ASN A 437 18.45 1.61 -4.76
C ASN A 437 19.36 0.39 -4.92
N ASP A 438 18.79 -0.79 -5.15
CA ASP A 438 19.52 -2.04 -5.23
C ASP A 438 19.69 -2.50 -6.67
N GLU A 439 20.93 -2.77 -7.10
CA GLU A 439 21.22 -3.27 -8.44
C GLU A 439 20.63 -4.67 -8.68
N ARG A 440 20.38 -5.42 -7.60
CA ARG A 440 19.71 -6.72 -7.66
C ARG A 440 18.28 -6.63 -8.23
N VAL A 441 17.69 -5.42 -8.27
CA VAL A 441 16.37 -5.20 -8.87
C VAL A 441 16.32 -5.66 -10.34
N ILE A 442 17.40 -5.45 -11.10
CA ILE A 442 17.47 -5.86 -12.51
C ILE A 442 17.45 -7.39 -12.59
N LYS A 443 18.22 -8.05 -11.71
CA LYS A 443 18.21 -9.52 -11.62
C LYS A 443 16.83 -10.02 -11.21
N TRP A 444 16.23 -9.41 -10.19
CA TRP A 444 14.88 -9.75 -9.76
C TRP A 444 13.84 -9.57 -10.84
N MET A 445 13.86 -8.46 -11.58
CA MET A 445 12.96 -8.22 -12.72
C MET A 445 13.13 -9.31 -13.79
N TRP A 446 14.37 -9.70 -14.06
CA TRP A 446 14.68 -10.75 -15.03
C TRP A 446 14.21 -12.14 -14.57
N GLU A 447 14.44 -12.47 -13.31
CA GLU A 447 13.97 -13.74 -12.75
C GLU A 447 12.43 -13.81 -12.69
N ASN A 448 11.77 -12.71 -12.32
CA ASN A 448 10.30 -12.65 -12.37
C ASN A 448 9.76 -12.69 -13.79
N LEU A 449 10.45 -12.12 -14.76
CA LEU A 449 10.12 -12.25 -16.17
C LEU A 449 10.17 -13.72 -16.62
N LYS A 450 11.27 -14.42 -16.30
CA LYS A 450 11.41 -15.86 -16.59
C LYS A 450 10.31 -16.68 -15.92
N ARG A 451 10.01 -16.38 -14.66
CA ARG A 451 8.95 -17.05 -13.89
C ARG A 451 7.56 -16.72 -14.40
N GLY A 452 7.33 -15.51 -14.91
CA GLY A 452 6.11 -15.19 -15.64
C GLY A 452 5.87 -16.14 -16.81
N PHE A 453 6.92 -16.55 -17.52
CA PHE A 453 6.83 -17.59 -18.54
C PHE A 453 6.61 -18.99 -17.99
N GLN A 454 7.02 -19.25 -16.75
CA GLN A 454 6.89 -20.55 -16.08
C GLN A 454 5.69 -20.60 -15.13
N GLY A 455 5.11 -19.44 -14.81
CA GLY A 455 4.00 -19.22 -13.88
C GLY A 455 4.46 -19.07 -12.44
N GLY A 456 4.59 -17.85 -11.96
CA GLY A 456 4.86 -17.53 -10.56
C GLY A 456 5.52 -16.17 -10.38
N VAL A 457 5.29 -15.59 -9.22
CA VAL A 457 5.97 -14.37 -8.75
C VAL A 457 6.65 -14.72 -7.44
N ARG A 458 7.93 -14.39 -7.26
CA ARG A 458 8.63 -14.53 -5.99
C ARG A 458 9.12 -13.20 -5.45
N SER A 459 9.47 -13.19 -4.16
CA SER A 459 10.04 -12.06 -3.48
C SER A 459 11.43 -11.68 -4.00
N PHE A 460 11.93 -10.52 -3.58
CA PHE A 460 13.16 -9.88 -4.06
C PHE A 460 14.47 -10.61 -3.73
N GLU A 461 14.46 -11.54 -2.78
CA GLU A 461 15.69 -12.04 -2.14
C GLU A 461 16.15 -13.43 -2.62
N ASP A 462 15.50 -14.00 -3.60
CA ASP A 462 15.88 -15.34 -4.11
C ASP A 462 16.90 -15.31 -5.26
#